data_a8272718f8558959478c42d114abe209
#
_entry.id   a8272718f8558959478c42d114abe209
#
_cell.length_a   1.000
_cell.length_b   1.000
_cell.length_c   1.000
_cell.angle_alpha   90.00
_cell.angle_beta   90.00
_cell.angle_gamma   90.00
#
_symmetry.space_group_name_H-M   'P 1'
#
loop_
_entity.id
_entity.type
_entity.pdbx_description
1 polymer ?
#
loop_
_entity_poly.entity_id
_entity_poly.type
_entity_poly.pdbx_seq_one_letter_code
_entity_poly.pdbx_strand_id
1 'polypeptide(L)'
;MKNKQEKQVIKNGRRKTKLNLFQDSGIPVRPYEWKEKLPELFLIIGLLEKQSAKEVVGVFREFGNLVNKGAKNGHVLGFGGNVSELGELVEKADKATRDLIREVVGKIFCGVNLSLLKILEVPGKKVLCDMVGRLENAGKDDILAVMRATGAALHGQSGRATRAKLVQLMLWDPDCRRFHIDFDKLGKLVTGRDDDVLKECGCANVRATWGGMQGCKDEIVTQWVKRFWGFGLDTPCFSRTERKGRDRIRLSSQSKTLIRKIDRLWKSIVASGPKHERLFQGDVVMGLTCRVWRFMHHIVEASAAGNGEMAEVAARCQWDSAITLEWLIKHNDTELFVQYRTYSAGKAKATLERLRGNEDKYGGQELAERLKGTFQKEIQDDVGIWEQLVNEERGGWTKEGTYKMADDLSKLTEYETFFRRLSDIVHGTWRAIERYHLQKCLNPLHGRHYVGWTGATHDAGVSIVHFGANMAVRVIKGVIDYMGSAAESKWKKRIDKIEQEAERLTKEELAELGLGEEKGEKVDKTGNNKNKQETD
;
A
#
# COMPACT_ATOMS: atom_id res chain seq x y z
N MET A 1 29.62 -13.69 4.84
CA MET A 1 29.06 -14.04 3.52
C MET A 1 28.44 -12.80 2.90
N LYS A 2 29.07 -12.22 1.86
CA LYS A 2 28.55 -11.03 1.18
C LYS A 2 27.29 -11.42 0.40
N ASN A 3 26.13 -10.88 0.80
CA ASN A 3 24.89 -10.95 0.02
C ASN A 3 25.18 -10.35 -1.36
N LYS A 4 25.28 -11.19 -2.38
CA LYS A 4 25.22 -10.74 -3.77
C LYS A 4 23.81 -10.19 -3.99
N GLN A 5 23.68 -8.87 -3.94
CA GLN A 5 22.46 -8.22 -4.46
C GLN A 5 22.30 -8.69 -5.90
N GLU A 6 21.22 -9.42 -6.16
CA GLU A 6 20.86 -9.85 -7.51
C GLU A 6 20.77 -8.60 -8.39
N LYS A 7 21.69 -8.46 -9.34
CA LYS A 7 21.64 -7.39 -10.33
C LYS A 7 20.30 -7.47 -11.05
N GLN A 8 19.45 -6.47 -10.85
CA GLN A 8 18.22 -6.36 -11.61
C GLN A 8 18.56 -6.17 -13.08
N VAL A 9 18.10 -7.09 -13.93
CA VAL A 9 18.30 -6.97 -15.37
C VAL A 9 17.38 -5.87 -15.88
N ILE A 10 17.98 -4.76 -16.32
CA ILE A 10 17.28 -3.67 -16.98
C ILE A 10 17.38 -3.92 -18.48
N LYS A 11 16.26 -4.23 -19.14
CA LYS A 11 16.18 -4.31 -20.59
C LYS A 11 15.20 -3.23 -21.08
N ASN A 12 15.64 -2.38 -21.98
CA ASN A 12 14.86 -1.25 -22.52
C ASN A 12 14.37 -0.24 -21.47
N GLY A 13 15.20 0.09 -20.46
CA GLY A 13 14.86 1.11 -19.44
C GLY A 13 13.78 0.71 -18.43
N ARG A 14 13.18 -0.47 -18.53
CA ARG A 14 12.18 -0.97 -17.60
C ARG A 14 12.74 -2.05 -16.68
N ARG A 15 12.53 -1.89 -15.37
CA ARG A 15 12.85 -2.93 -14.39
C ARG A 15 11.95 -4.14 -14.61
N LYS A 16 12.54 -5.30 -14.88
CA LYS A 16 11.80 -6.56 -14.99
C LYS A 16 11.65 -7.19 -13.61
N THR A 17 10.43 -7.58 -13.27
CA THR A 17 10.15 -8.39 -12.09
C THR A 17 10.57 -9.84 -12.32
N LYS A 18 10.79 -10.63 -11.25
CA LYS A 18 11.03 -12.08 -11.40
C LYS A 18 9.94 -12.76 -12.24
N LEU A 19 8.69 -12.31 -12.13
CA LEU A 19 7.56 -12.81 -12.92
C LEU A 19 7.77 -12.56 -14.42
N ASN A 20 8.21 -11.36 -14.80
CA ASN A 20 8.52 -11.04 -16.19
C ASN A 20 9.68 -11.87 -16.73
N LEU A 21 10.67 -12.20 -15.89
CA LEU A 21 11.78 -13.07 -16.29
C LEU A 21 11.31 -14.50 -16.60
N PHE A 22 10.37 -15.04 -15.82
CA PHE A 22 9.75 -16.35 -16.10
C PHE A 22 8.92 -16.32 -17.38
N GLN A 23 8.14 -15.27 -17.62
CA GLN A 23 7.39 -15.09 -18.86
C GLN A 23 8.32 -15.01 -20.08
N ASP A 24 9.44 -14.28 -19.97
CA ASP A 24 10.42 -14.15 -21.05
C ASP A 24 11.16 -15.46 -21.35
N SER A 25 11.28 -16.36 -20.38
CA SER A 25 11.87 -17.70 -20.56
C SER A 25 10.91 -18.74 -21.15
N GLY A 26 9.71 -18.29 -21.57
CA GLY A 26 8.69 -19.18 -22.14
C GLY A 26 7.93 -20.03 -21.11
N ILE A 27 8.18 -19.81 -19.83
CA ILE A 27 7.43 -20.48 -18.77
C ILE A 27 6.06 -19.81 -18.67
N PRO A 28 4.96 -20.52 -18.94
CA PRO A 28 3.62 -19.93 -18.86
C PRO A 28 3.27 -19.61 -17.40
N VAL A 29 3.48 -18.37 -17.01
CA VAL A 29 3.07 -17.87 -15.69
C VAL A 29 1.71 -17.23 -15.83
N ARG A 30 0.67 -17.93 -15.46
CA ARG A 30 -0.68 -17.36 -15.32
C ARG A 30 -0.83 -16.81 -13.91
N PRO A 31 -1.16 -15.51 -13.71
CA PRO A 31 -1.48 -14.99 -12.39
C PRO A 31 -2.73 -15.72 -11.89
N TYR A 32 -2.57 -16.53 -10.85
CA TYR A 32 -3.64 -17.31 -10.27
C TYR A 32 -4.03 -16.70 -8.92
N GLU A 33 -5.27 -16.26 -8.81
CA GLU A 33 -5.84 -15.84 -7.54
C GLU A 33 -6.44 -17.04 -6.82
N TRP A 34 -5.72 -17.56 -5.81
CA TRP A 34 -6.17 -18.73 -5.04
C TRP A 34 -7.57 -18.57 -4.44
N LYS A 35 -8.04 -17.34 -4.21
CA LYS A 35 -9.41 -17.04 -3.77
C LYS A 35 -10.47 -17.58 -4.73
N GLU A 36 -10.17 -17.66 -6.03
CA GLU A 36 -11.08 -18.21 -7.03
C GLU A 36 -11.40 -19.68 -6.80
N LYS A 37 -10.45 -20.42 -6.23
CA LYS A 37 -10.61 -21.84 -5.88
C LYS A 37 -10.93 -22.09 -4.41
N LEU A 38 -10.92 -21.03 -3.59
CA LEU A 38 -11.20 -21.15 -2.16
C LEU A 38 -12.49 -21.91 -1.85
N PRO A 39 -13.62 -21.70 -2.56
CA PRO A 39 -14.84 -22.46 -2.30
C PRO A 39 -14.66 -23.97 -2.47
N GLU A 40 -13.82 -24.44 -3.39
CA GLU A 40 -13.52 -25.86 -3.55
C GLU A 40 -12.81 -26.48 -2.34
N LEU A 41 -12.09 -25.67 -1.56
CA LEU A 41 -11.40 -26.12 -0.35
C LEU A 41 -12.28 -26.11 0.91
N PHE A 42 -13.52 -25.62 0.82
CA PHE A 42 -14.36 -25.42 2.02
C PHE A 42 -14.68 -26.69 2.78
N LEU A 43 -14.78 -27.85 2.10
CA LEU A 43 -14.97 -29.12 2.79
C LEU A 43 -13.80 -29.40 3.73
N ILE A 44 -12.57 -29.25 3.21
CA ILE A 44 -11.35 -29.47 3.99
C ILE A 44 -11.22 -28.41 5.10
N ILE A 45 -11.47 -27.14 4.78
CA ILE A 45 -11.37 -26.04 5.75
C ILE A 45 -12.36 -26.23 6.89
N GLY A 46 -13.60 -26.60 6.59
CA GLY A 46 -14.64 -26.81 7.59
C GLY A 46 -14.34 -27.99 8.51
N LEU A 47 -13.81 -29.07 7.97
CA LEU A 47 -13.40 -30.21 8.77
C LEU A 47 -12.20 -29.92 9.67
N LEU A 48 -11.21 -29.17 9.15
CA LEU A 48 -10.03 -28.75 9.91
C LEU A 48 -10.34 -27.81 11.09
N GLU A 49 -11.55 -27.28 11.19
CA GLU A 49 -11.97 -26.53 12.38
C GLU A 49 -12.11 -27.40 13.64
N LYS A 50 -12.44 -28.68 13.46
CA LYS A 50 -12.75 -29.58 14.57
C LYS A 50 -11.89 -30.84 14.58
N GLN A 51 -11.27 -31.19 13.47
CA GLN A 51 -10.54 -32.44 13.27
C GLN A 51 -9.07 -32.14 12.91
N SER A 52 -8.19 -33.06 13.26
CA SER A 52 -6.81 -33.03 12.81
C SER A 52 -6.73 -33.30 11.30
N ALA A 53 -5.67 -32.81 10.65
CA ALA A 53 -5.48 -33.04 9.22
C ALA A 53 -5.39 -34.54 8.89
N LYS A 54 -4.90 -35.38 9.81
CA LYS A 54 -4.86 -36.84 9.66
C LYS A 54 -6.27 -37.45 9.60
N GLU A 55 -7.16 -37.02 10.48
CA GLU A 55 -8.56 -37.44 10.49
C GLU A 55 -9.28 -37.01 9.23
N VAL A 56 -9.06 -35.75 8.79
CA VAL A 56 -9.64 -35.20 7.54
C VAL A 56 -9.18 -36.03 6.33
N VAL A 57 -7.89 -36.32 6.21
CA VAL A 57 -7.37 -37.20 5.14
C VAL A 57 -8.01 -38.59 5.23
N GLY A 58 -8.20 -39.14 6.45
CA GLY A 58 -8.87 -40.42 6.69
C GLY A 58 -10.29 -40.44 6.15
N VAL A 59 -11.09 -39.40 6.48
CA VAL A 59 -12.49 -39.28 6.03
C VAL A 59 -12.57 -39.23 4.50
N PHE A 60 -11.73 -38.47 3.85
CA PHE A 60 -11.76 -38.36 2.39
C PHE A 60 -11.24 -39.61 1.67
N ARG A 61 -10.28 -40.33 2.24
CA ARG A 61 -9.84 -41.62 1.74
C ARG A 61 -10.93 -42.70 1.91
N GLU A 62 -11.62 -42.74 3.08
CA GLU A 62 -12.76 -43.61 3.31
C GLU A 62 -13.85 -43.39 2.24
N PHE A 63 -14.24 -42.13 1.99
CA PHE A 63 -15.18 -41.74 0.94
C PHE A 63 -14.72 -42.26 -0.43
N GLY A 64 -13.49 -41.95 -0.84
CA GLY A 64 -12.93 -42.35 -2.14
C GLY A 64 -12.94 -43.88 -2.31
N ASN A 65 -12.56 -44.64 -1.25
CA ASN A 65 -12.55 -46.09 -1.28
C ASN A 65 -13.96 -46.69 -1.44
N LEU A 66 -14.96 -46.13 -0.76
CA LEU A 66 -16.35 -46.59 -0.88
C LEU A 66 -16.95 -46.30 -2.26
N VAL A 67 -16.71 -45.09 -2.81
CA VAL A 67 -17.13 -44.75 -4.16
C VAL A 67 -16.49 -45.70 -5.19
N ASN A 68 -15.22 -46.04 -4.99
CA ASN A 68 -14.49 -46.92 -5.90
C ASN A 68 -15.00 -48.39 -5.85
N LYS A 69 -15.38 -48.88 -4.67
CA LYS A 69 -15.99 -50.19 -4.55
C LYS A 69 -17.33 -50.29 -5.27
N GLY A 70 -18.09 -49.17 -5.34
CA GLY A 70 -19.36 -49.09 -6.07
C GLY A 70 -19.21 -48.86 -7.56
N ALA A 71 -18.02 -48.53 -8.04
CA ALA A 71 -17.78 -48.21 -9.46
C ALA A 71 -17.54 -49.52 -10.25
N LYS A 72 -18.47 -49.86 -11.15
CA LYS A 72 -18.41 -51.09 -11.98
C LYS A 72 -17.25 -51.13 -12.99
N ASN A 73 -16.51 -50.05 -13.22
CA ASN A 73 -15.54 -49.92 -14.31
C ASN A 73 -14.11 -49.58 -13.88
N GLY A 74 -13.66 -49.94 -12.70
CA GLY A 74 -12.21 -49.98 -12.37
C GLY A 74 -11.37 -48.67 -12.50
N HIS A 75 -11.91 -47.57 -12.96
CA HIS A 75 -11.20 -46.28 -13.03
C HIS A 75 -11.43 -45.47 -11.78
N VAL A 76 -10.50 -45.65 -10.88
CA VAL A 76 -10.46 -44.94 -9.60
C VAL A 76 -9.78 -43.57 -9.81
N LEU A 77 -10.54 -42.53 -9.81
CA LEU A 77 -10.01 -41.19 -9.56
C LEU A 77 -9.95 -40.97 -8.06
N GLY A 78 -8.76 -40.72 -7.54
CA GLY A 78 -8.62 -40.32 -6.13
C GLY A 78 -9.44 -39.06 -5.86
N PHE A 79 -10.34 -39.10 -4.87
CA PHE A 79 -11.13 -37.93 -4.48
C PHE A 79 -10.21 -36.83 -3.91
N GLY A 80 -10.20 -35.65 -4.53
CA GLY A 80 -9.32 -34.56 -4.16
C GLY A 80 -9.85 -33.64 -3.05
N GLY A 81 -11.01 -33.95 -2.47
CA GLY A 81 -11.63 -33.16 -1.41
C GLY A 81 -12.31 -31.86 -1.92
N ASN A 82 -12.53 -31.72 -3.22
CA ASN A 82 -13.24 -30.59 -3.82
C ASN A 82 -14.75 -30.69 -3.64
N VAL A 83 -15.43 -29.56 -3.46
CA VAL A 83 -16.89 -29.52 -3.33
C VAL A 83 -17.58 -30.00 -4.62
N SER A 84 -17.13 -29.51 -5.78
CA SER A 84 -17.67 -29.90 -7.07
C SER A 84 -17.51 -31.40 -7.35
N GLU A 85 -16.34 -31.95 -7.06
CA GLU A 85 -16.03 -33.36 -7.23
C GLU A 85 -16.90 -34.25 -6.33
N LEU A 86 -17.08 -33.89 -5.06
CA LEU A 86 -17.96 -34.60 -4.14
C LEU A 86 -19.40 -34.62 -4.68
N GLY A 87 -19.92 -33.46 -5.06
CA GLY A 87 -21.27 -33.34 -5.56
C GLY A 87 -21.53 -34.19 -6.80
N GLU A 88 -20.62 -34.15 -7.76
CA GLU A 88 -20.72 -34.95 -8.98
C GLU A 88 -20.65 -36.46 -8.72
N LEU A 89 -19.75 -36.90 -7.82
CA LEU A 89 -19.62 -38.31 -7.48
C LEU A 89 -20.89 -38.83 -6.82
N VAL A 90 -21.46 -38.06 -5.89
CA VAL A 90 -22.71 -38.44 -5.20
C VAL A 90 -23.90 -38.41 -6.15
N GLU A 91 -23.96 -37.48 -7.08
CA GLU A 91 -25.04 -37.38 -8.05
C GLU A 91 -25.05 -38.53 -9.06
N LYS A 92 -23.85 -38.97 -9.50
CA LYS A 92 -23.66 -40.09 -10.44
C LYS A 92 -23.76 -41.45 -9.79
N ALA A 93 -23.65 -41.54 -8.45
CA ALA A 93 -23.69 -42.82 -7.72
C ALA A 93 -25.06 -43.48 -7.81
N ASP A 94 -25.08 -44.81 -7.92
CA ASP A 94 -26.31 -45.62 -7.79
C ASP A 94 -26.82 -45.63 -6.34
N LYS A 95 -28.02 -46.17 -6.14
CA LYS A 95 -28.66 -46.22 -4.81
C LYS A 95 -27.81 -46.97 -3.79
N ALA A 96 -27.26 -48.13 -4.17
CA ALA A 96 -26.46 -48.96 -3.27
C ALA A 96 -25.18 -48.24 -2.82
N THR A 97 -24.49 -47.57 -3.76
CA THR A 97 -23.31 -46.75 -3.45
C THR A 97 -23.67 -45.56 -2.56
N ARG A 98 -24.81 -44.90 -2.82
CA ARG A 98 -25.29 -43.79 -1.94
C ARG A 98 -25.56 -44.24 -0.53
N ASP A 99 -26.11 -45.44 -0.34
CA ASP A 99 -26.36 -45.99 1.00
C ASP A 99 -25.04 -46.28 1.73
N LEU A 100 -24.01 -46.77 1.02
CA LEU A 100 -22.69 -47.02 1.60
C LEU A 100 -21.95 -45.75 2.03
N ILE A 101 -22.06 -44.68 1.26
CA ILE A 101 -21.33 -43.43 1.54
C ILE A 101 -22.08 -42.44 2.43
N ARG A 102 -23.35 -42.72 2.76
CA ARG A 102 -24.22 -41.82 3.54
C ARG A 102 -23.60 -41.40 4.87
N GLU A 103 -23.02 -42.35 5.62
CA GLU A 103 -22.39 -42.08 6.91
C GLU A 103 -21.17 -41.12 6.74
N VAL A 104 -20.34 -41.35 5.72
CA VAL A 104 -19.16 -40.53 5.44
C VAL A 104 -19.57 -39.16 4.98
N VAL A 105 -20.62 -39.03 4.15
CA VAL A 105 -21.20 -37.75 3.75
C VAL A 105 -21.69 -36.98 4.97
N GLY A 106 -22.33 -37.65 5.92
CA GLY A 106 -22.71 -37.04 7.21
C GLY A 106 -21.52 -36.50 8.02
N LYS A 107 -20.38 -37.20 8.01
CA LYS A 107 -19.13 -36.72 8.64
C LYS A 107 -18.57 -35.50 7.92
N ILE A 108 -18.64 -35.44 6.59
CA ILE A 108 -18.15 -34.31 5.78
C ILE A 108 -19.01 -33.05 6.00
N PHE A 109 -20.34 -33.21 6.03
CA PHE A 109 -21.27 -32.08 6.24
C PHE A 109 -21.59 -31.88 7.73
N CYS A 110 -20.61 -31.38 8.46
CA CYS A 110 -20.75 -30.91 9.84
C CYS A 110 -20.29 -29.47 9.97
N GLY A 111 -20.78 -28.76 10.96
CA GLY A 111 -20.34 -27.37 11.22
C GLY A 111 -20.47 -26.44 10.01
N VAL A 112 -19.36 -25.82 9.59
CA VAL A 112 -19.32 -24.86 8.46
C VAL A 112 -19.78 -25.51 7.15
N ASN A 113 -19.45 -26.76 6.91
CA ASN A 113 -19.85 -27.47 5.70
C ASN A 113 -21.37 -27.67 5.64
N LEU A 114 -22.00 -27.90 6.79
CA LEU A 114 -23.45 -27.97 6.89
C LEU A 114 -24.09 -26.60 6.60
N SER A 115 -23.52 -25.52 7.13
CA SER A 115 -23.96 -24.16 6.85
C SER A 115 -23.84 -23.81 5.36
N LEU A 116 -22.76 -24.24 4.70
CA LEU A 116 -22.59 -24.09 3.26
C LEU A 116 -23.70 -24.79 2.47
N LEU A 117 -24.03 -26.03 2.83
CA LEU A 117 -25.08 -26.82 2.17
C LEU A 117 -26.47 -26.17 2.34
N LYS A 118 -26.72 -25.53 3.48
CA LYS A 118 -27.95 -24.77 3.70
C LYS A 118 -28.07 -23.52 2.84
N ILE A 119 -26.97 -22.77 2.67
CA ILE A 119 -26.97 -21.46 2.05
C ILE A 119 -26.79 -21.55 0.53
N LEU A 120 -25.87 -22.39 0.06
CA LEU A 120 -25.38 -22.36 -1.31
C LEU A 120 -25.91 -23.51 -2.17
N GLU A 121 -26.06 -23.23 -3.46
CA GLU A 121 -26.38 -24.23 -4.48
C GLU A 121 -25.11 -24.99 -4.88
N VAL A 122 -24.64 -25.88 -3.99
CA VAL A 122 -23.49 -26.76 -4.29
C VAL A 122 -23.89 -27.85 -5.28
N PRO A 123 -22.96 -28.38 -6.10
CA PRO A 123 -23.24 -29.51 -6.98
C PRO A 123 -23.84 -30.69 -6.20
N GLY A 124 -24.82 -31.36 -6.76
CA GLY A 124 -25.48 -32.49 -6.11
C GLY A 124 -26.27 -32.17 -4.84
N LYS A 125 -26.56 -30.89 -4.53
CA LYS A 125 -27.21 -30.43 -3.30
C LYS A 125 -28.43 -31.25 -2.90
N LYS A 126 -29.32 -31.55 -3.86
CA LYS A 126 -30.54 -32.32 -3.57
C LYS A 126 -30.22 -33.71 -2.98
N VAL A 127 -29.30 -34.41 -3.60
CA VAL A 127 -28.89 -35.77 -3.17
C VAL A 127 -28.12 -35.71 -1.84
N LEU A 128 -27.27 -34.69 -1.67
CA LEU A 128 -26.54 -34.44 -0.42
C LEU A 128 -27.51 -34.14 0.74
N CYS A 129 -28.54 -33.31 0.51
CA CYS A 129 -29.55 -33.02 1.50
C CYS A 129 -30.34 -34.27 1.91
N ASP A 130 -30.69 -35.14 0.95
CA ASP A 130 -31.38 -36.41 1.22
C ASP A 130 -30.51 -37.37 2.06
N MET A 131 -29.19 -37.33 1.86
CA MET A 131 -28.24 -38.14 2.62
C MET A 131 -28.03 -37.64 4.04
N VAL A 132 -27.93 -36.35 4.24
CA VAL A 132 -27.67 -35.70 5.54
C VAL A 132 -28.94 -35.61 6.37
N GLY A 133 -30.10 -35.74 5.73
CA GLY A 133 -31.42 -35.55 6.35
C GLY A 133 -32.01 -34.17 6.07
N ARG A 134 -33.23 -33.94 6.58
CA ARG A 134 -33.88 -32.64 6.42
C ARG A 134 -33.04 -31.56 7.09
N LEU A 135 -32.54 -30.65 6.25
CA LEU A 135 -31.87 -29.44 6.75
C LEU A 135 -32.91 -28.36 7.06
N GLU A 136 -32.80 -27.75 8.21
CA GLU A 136 -33.52 -26.49 8.50
C GLU A 136 -33.09 -25.39 7.54
N ASN A 137 -33.95 -24.39 7.37
CA ASN A 137 -33.60 -23.22 6.58
C ASN A 137 -32.33 -22.54 7.13
N ALA A 138 -31.56 -21.95 6.24
CA ALA A 138 -30.37 -21.21 6.62
C ALA A 138 -30.75 -20.01 7.51
N GLY A 139 -30.12 -19.93 8.67
CA GLY A 139 -30.26 -18.82 9.60
C GLY A 139 -29.07 -17.85 9.53
N LYS A 140 -29.18 -16.78 10.30
CA LYS A 140 -28.11 -15.77 10.44
C LYS A 140 -26.79 -16.40 10.91
N ASP A 141 -26.87 -17.40 11.78
CA ASP A 141 -25.67 -18.08 12.32
C ASP A 141 -24.95 -18.92 11.27
N ASP A 142 -25.68 -19.49 10.30
CA ASP A 142 -25.07 -20.21 9.18
C ASP A 142 -24.26 -19.25 8.29
N ILE A 143 -24.83 -18.07 7.99
CA ILE A 143 -24.14 -17.02 7.23
C ILE A 143 -22.88 -16.57 7.98
N LEU A 144 -22.97 -16.32 9.27
CA LEU A 144 -21.84 -15.91 10.10
C LEU A 144 -20.76 -17.01 10.19
N ALA A 145 -21.15 -18.29 10.22
CA ALA A 145 -20.20 -19.40 10.21
C ALA A 145 -19.41 -19.44 8.90
N VAL A 146 -20.08 -19.31 7.75
CA VAL A 146 -19.44 -19.24 6.43
C VAL A 146 -18.54 -18.01 6.31
N MET A 147 -18.98 -16.87 6.79
CA MET A 147 -18.18 -15.64 6.78
C MET A 147 -16.92 -15.78 7.64
N ARG A 148 -17.01 -16.38 8.83
CA ARG A 148 -15.85 -16.61 9.70
C ARG A 148 -14.85 -17.56 9.05
N ALA A 149 -15.33 -18.67 8.47
CA ALA A 149 -14.46 -19.63 7.77
C ALA A 149 -13.77 -18.98 6.56
N THR A 150 -14.51 -18.21 5.77
CA THR A 150 -13.97 -17.47 4.63
C THR A 150 -12.94 -16.44 5.10
N GLY A 151 -13.24 -15.69 6.16
CA GLY A 151 -12.32 -14.71 6.76
C GLY A 151 -11.03 -15.38 7.23
N ALA A 152 -11.13 -16.47 7.98
CA ALA A 152 -9.98 -17.23 8.45
C ALA A 152 -9.12 -17.78 7.30
N ALA A 153 -9.75 -18.22 6.21
CA ALA A 153 -9.06 -18.73 5.04
C ALA A 153 -8.39 -17.63 4.21
N LEU A 154 -9.03 -16.46 4.07
CA LEU A 154 -8.51 -15.34 3.30
C LEU A 154 -7.43 -14.52 4.04
N HIS A 155 -7.61 -14.32 5.33
CA HIS A 155 -6.73 -13.46 6.15
C HIS A 155 -5.63 -14.23 6.87
N GLY A 156 -5.88 -15.48 7.21
CA GLY A 156 -4.86 -16.38 7.72
C GLY A 156 -3.88 -16.72 6.60
N GLN A 157 -2.84 -15.91 6.40
CA GLN A 157 -1.76 -16.30 5.48
C GLN A 157 -1.19 -17.66 5.85
N SER A 158 -1.56 -18.09 6.99
CA SER A 158 -0.85 -19.08 7.70
C SER A 158 -1.61 -20.39 7.83
N GLY A 159 -2.58 -20.45 8.64
CA GLY A 159 -3.01 -21.71 9.21
C GLY A 159 -3.90 -22.53 8.28
N ARG A 160 -5.18 -22.19 8.25
CA ARG A 160 -6.22 -23.07 7.69
C ARG A 160 -6.15 -23.28 6.19
N ALA A 161 -5.91 -22.21 5.42
CA ALA A 161 -5.83 -22.32 3.97
C ALA A 161 -4.59 -23.09 3.52
N THR A 162 -3.46 -22.93 4.19
CA THR A 162 -2.24 -23.69 3.87
C THR A 162 -2.38 -25.15 4.26
N ARG A 163 -2.98 -25.45 5.40
CA ARG A 163 -3.31 -26.84 5.78
C ARG A 163 -4.30 -27.49 4.81
N ALA A 164 -5.34 -26.79 4.40
CA ALA A 164 -6.30 -27.31 3.44
C ALA A 164 -5.62 -27.66 2.11
N LYS A 165 -4.72 -26.79 1.62
CA LYS A 165 -3.93 -27.08 0.42
C LYS A 165 -3.02 -28.28 0.60
N LEU A 166 -2.39 -28.39 1.76
CA LEU A 166 -1.54 -29.53 2.08
C LEU A 166 -2.33 -30.82 2.13
N VAL A 167 -3.48 -30.83 2.82
CA VAL A 167 -4.39 -31.99 2.84
C VAL A 167 -4.79 -32.38 1.42
N GLN A 168 -5.12 -31.43 0.57
CA GLN A 168 -5.46 -31.68 -0.82
C GLN A 168 -4.29 -32.28 -1.61
N LEU A 169 -3.09 -31.76 -1.43
CA LEU A 169 -1.88 -32.35 -2.03
C LEU A 169 -1.66 -33.80 -1.58
N MET A 170 -1.90 -34.11 -0.31
CA MET A 170 -1.82 -35.47 0.21
C MET A 170 -2.92 -36.40 -0.34
N LEU A 171 -4.07 -35.88 -0.71
CA LEU A 171 -5.13 -36.62 -1.38
C LEU A 171 -4.79 -36.89 -2.85
N TRP A 172 -4.15 -35.97 -3.52
CA TRP A 172 -3.75 -36.08 -4.93
C TRP A 172 -2.52 -36.98 -5.15
N ASP A 173 -1.65 -37.07 -4.15
CA ASP A 173 -0.43 -37.87 -4.21
C ASP A 173 -0.23 -38.63 -2.89
N PRO A 174 -1.05 -39.68 -2.68
CA PRO A 174 -1.03 -40.44 -1.41
C PRO A 174 0.31 -41.09 -1.12
N ASP A 175 1.08 -41.45 -2.16
CA ASP A 175 2.40 -42.06 -2.02
C ASP A 175 3.53 -41.01 -2.01
N CYS A 176 3.17 -39.76 -2.25
CA CYS A 176 4.08 -38.60 -2.23
C CYS A 176 5.30 -38.72 -3.16
N ARG A 177 5.14 -39.46 -4.22
CA ARG A 177 6.20 -39.72 -5.20
C ARG A 177 6.39 -38.54 -6.19
N ARG A 178 5.34 -37.74 -6.39
CA ARG A 178 5.34 -36.62 -7.36
C ARG A 178 5.87 -35.34 -6.76
N PHE A 179 5.68 -35.17 -5.47
CA PHE A 179 6.11 -33.97 -4.78
C PHE A 179 7.31 -34.37 -3.91
N HIS A 180 8.48 -33.85 -4.19
CA HIS A 180 9.66 -33.98 -3.33
C HIS A 180 9.46 -33.17 -2.02
N ILE A 181 8.40 -33.46 -1.30
CA ILE A 181 8.09 -32.85 -0.01
C ILE A 181 8.61 -33.80 1.06
N ASP A 182 9.45 -33.28 1.96
CA ASP A 182 9.95 -34.00 3.11
C ASP A 182 8.80 -34.44 4.03
N PHE A 183 8.50 -35.74 4.05
CA PHE A 183 7.37 -36.33 4.76
C PHE A 183 7.46 -36.25 6.26
N ASP A 184 8.65 -36.32 6.84
CA ASP A 184 8.82 -36.18 8.29
C ASP A 184 8.45 -34.76 8.73
N LYS A 185 8.77 -33.78 7.90
CA LYS A 185 8.30 -32.40 8.08
C LYS A 185 6.79 -32.29 7.85
N LEU A 186 6.26 -32.96 6.85
CA LEU A 186 4.81 -33.02 6.56
C LEU A 186 4.00 -33.67 7.67
N GLY A 187 4.49 -34.75 8.24
CA GLY A 187 3.87 -35.41 9.39
C GLY A 187 3.74 -34.47 10.59
N LYS A 188 4.76 -33.67 10.86
CA LYS A 188 4.73 -32.62 11.89
C LYS A 188 3.74 -31.51 11.54
N LEU A 189 3.63 -31.15 10.26
CA LEU A 189 2.65 -30.17 9.74
C LEU A 189 1.20 -30.64 9.95
N VAL A 190 0.96 -31.91 9.74
CA VAL A 190 -0.37 -32.52 9.88
C VAL A 190 -0.81 -32.58 11.33
N THR A 191 0.13 -32.71 12.26
CA THR A 191 -0.13 -32.91 13.70
C THR A 191 0.18 -31.69 14.58
N GLY A 192 0.94 -30.72 14.10
CA GLY A 192 1.39 -29.56 14.86
C GLY A 192 0.35 -28.42 15.01
N ARG A 193 0.61 -27.50 15.92
CA ARG A 193 -0.16 -26.26 16.06
C ARG A 193 0.15 -25.30 14.88
N ASP A 194 -0.82 -24.46 14.55
CA ASP A 194 -0.78 -23.58 13.35
C ASP A 194 0.49 -22.75 13.21
N ASP A 195 1.04 -22.23 14.31
CA ASP A 195 2.18 -21.30 14.28
C ASP A 195 3.53 -21.98 14.06
N ASP A 196 3.73 -23.20 14.55
CA ASP A 196 5.01 -23.93 14.40
C ASP A 196 5.17 -24.49 12.98
N VAL A 197 4.06 -24.89 12.40
CA VAL A 197 3.94 -25.37 11.02
C VAL A 197 4.38 -24.33 10.00
N LEU A 198 4.12 -23.06 10.30
CA LEU A 198 4.38 -21.95 9.39
C LEU A 198 5.83 -21.54 9.34
N LYS A 199 6.53 -21.69 10.44
CA LYS A 199 7.96 -21.35 10.55
C LYS A 199 8.86 -22.38 9.90
N GLU A 200 8.51 -23.67 9.99
CA GLU A 200 9.39 -24.76 9.57
C GLU A 200 9.28 -25.17 8.09
N CYS A 201 8.12 -25.02 7.46
CA CYS A 201 7.84 -25.67 6.17
C CYS A 201 7.76 -24.78 4.95
N GLY A 202 8.08 -23.53 5.09
CA GLY A 202 8.02 -22.65 3.93
C GLY A 202 6.63 -22.69 3.27
N CYS A 203 5.62 -22.05 3.88
CA CYS A 203 4.27 -21.90 3.31
C CYS A 203 4.27 -21.47 1.85
N ALA A 204 5.37 -20.86 1.39
CA ALA A 204 5.60 -20.52 0.01
C ALA A 204 5.67 -21.76 -0.89
N ASN A 205 6.34 -22.84 -0.43
CA ASN A 205 6.49 -24.07 -1.23
C ASN A 205 5.16 -24.80 -1.37
N VAL A 206 4.39 -24.94 -0.28
CA VAL A 206 3.05 -25.54 -0.34
C VAL A 206 2.13 -24.76 -1.29
N ARG A 207 2.17 -23.44 -1.22
CA ARG A 207 1.37 -22.58 -2.11
C ARG A 207 1.80 -22.68 -3.57
N ALA A 208 3.10 -22.70 -3.83
CA ALA A 208 3.64 -22.81 -5.18
C ALA A 208 3.31 -24.18 -5.80
N THR A 209 3.51 -25.28 -5.06
CA THR A 209 3.20 -26.64 -5.49
C THR A 209 1.70 -26.80 -5.76
N TRP A 210 0.87 -26.35 -4.82
CA TRP A 210 -0.59 -26.39 -4.99
C TRP A 210 -1.05 -25.54 -6.18
N GLY A 211 -0.52 -24.34 -6.34
CA GLY A 211 -0.82 -23.45 -7.47
C GLY A 211 -0.40 -24.05 -8.81
N GLY A 212 0.77 -24.68 -8.86
CA GLY A 212 1.26 -25.37 -10.06
C GLY A 212 0.35 -26.54 -10.45
N MET A 213 -0.12 -27.31 -9.47
CA MET A 213 -1.05 -28.42 -9.73
C MET A 213 -2.42 -27.93 -10.21
N GLN A 214 -2.91 -26.83 -9.70
CA GLN A 214 -4.15 -26.22 -10.18
C GLN A 214 -4.02 -25.66 -11.61
N GLY A 215 -2.86 -25.11 -11.95
CA GLY A 215 -2.58 -24.56 -13.29
C GLY A 215 -2.46 -25.61 -14.38
N CYS A 216 -2.16 -26.86 -14.03
CA CYS A 216 -2.10 -28.00 -14.97
C CYS A 216 -3.49 -28.53 -15.37
N LYS A 217 -4.52 -28.20 -14.63
CA LYS A 217 -5.90 -28.53 -14.98
C LYS A 217 -6.50 -27.28 -15.65
N ASP A 218 -6.81 -27.36 -16.94
CA ASP A 218 -7.51 -26.31 -17.71
C ASP A 218 -8.93 -26.10 -17.19
N GLU A 219 -9.05 -25.61 -15.97
CA GLU A 219 -10.35 -25.50 -15.37
C GLU A 219 -10.86 -24.09 -15.27
N ILE A 220 -11.81 -23.95 -16.00
CA ILE A 220 -12.99 -23.12 -15.84
C ILE A 220 -13.35 -23.05 -14.35
N VAL A 221 -13.40 -21.87 -13.82
CA VAL A 221 -14.02 -21.57 -12.52
C VAL A 221 -15.42 -22.15 -12.56
N THR A 222 -15.68 -23.17 -11.73
CA THR A 222 -16.96 -23.88 -11.75
C THR A 222 -18.11 -22.91 -11.48
N GLN A 223 -19.27 -23.19 -12.07
CA GLN A 223 -20.42 -22.28 -11.93
C GLN A 223 -20.80 -22.05 -10.47
N TRP A 224 -20.65 -23.06 -9.61
CA TRP A 224 -21.00 -22.90 -8.21
C TRP A 224 -20.01 -21.98 -7.45
N VAL A 225 -18.73 -21.98 -7.81
CA VAL A 225 -17.74 -21.03 -7.27
C VAL A 225 -18.13 -19.59 -7.61
N LYS A 226 -18.57 -19.34 -8.83
CA LYS A 226 -19.11 -18.05 -9.22
C LYS A 226 -20.36 -17.69 -8.41
N ARG A 227 -21.25 -18.65 -8.18
CA ARG A 227 -22.45 -18.44 -7.33
C ARG A 227 -22.07 -18.16 -5.88
N PHE A 228 -21.03 -18.84 -5.34
CA PHE A 228 -20.52 -18.55 -4.00
C PHE A 228 -20.11 -17.08 -3.86
N TRP A 229 -19.28 -16.60 -4.76
CA TRP A 229 -18.86 -15.20 -4.73
C TRP A 229 -20.01 -14.24 -5.07
N GLY A 230 -20.93 -14.64 -5.94
CA GLY A 230 -22.16 -13.89 -6.23
C GLY A 230 -23.05 -13.75 -4.99
N PHE A 231 -23.28 -14.82 -4.26
CA PHE A 231 -23.96 -14.77 -2.97
C PHE A 231 -23.28 -13.82 -1.98
N GLY A 232 -21.95 -13.84 -1.95
CA GLY A 232 -21.19 -12.91 -1.11
C GLY A 232 -21.49 -11.45 -1.45
N LEU A 233 -21.67 -11.12 -2.74
CA LEU A 233 -21.96 -9.74 -3.19
C LEU A 233 -23.37 -9.26 -2.75
N ASP A 234 -24.30 -10.18 -2.51
CA ASP A 234 -25.65 -9.85 -2.02
C ASP A 234 -25.66 -9.54 -0.51
N THR A 235 -24.57 -9.80 0.19
CA THR A 235 -24.42 -9.44 1.60
C THR A 235 -23.89 -8.01 1.75
N PRO A 236 -24.27 -7.27 2.83
CA PRO A 236 -23.85 -5.88 2.99
C PRO A 236 -22.32 -5.76 3.16
N CYS A 237 -21.77 -4.66 2.64
CA CYS A 237 -20.40 -4.27 2.93
C CYS A 237 -20.28 -3.89 4.42
N PHE A 238 -19.19 -4.32 5.03
CA PHE A 238 -18.80 -3.85 6.35
C PHE A 238 -17.55 -2.98 6.22
N SER A 239 -17.63 -1.78 6.75
CA SER A 239 -16.47 -0.90 6.92
C SER A 239 -16.20 -0.70 8.40
N ARG A 240 -15.00 -0.27 8.75
CA ARG A 240 -14.76 0.21 10.11
C ARG A 240 -15.66 1.41 10.33
N THR A 241 -16.48 1.37 11.38
CA THR A 241 -17.22 2.55 11.83
C THR A 241 -16.22 3.64 12.17
N GLU A 242 -16.55 4.87 11.77
CA GLU A 242 -15.75 6.04 12.16
C GLU A 242 -15.42 5.98 13.65
N ARG A 243 -14.16 5.99 13.97
CA ARG A 243 -13.74 6.28 15.34
C ARG A 243 -14.07 7.74 15.59
N LYS A 244 -15.28 8.00 16.10
CA LYS A 244 -15.70 9.35 16.46
C LYS A 244 -14.59 10.04 17.25
N GLY A 245 -13.93 11.02 16.63
CA GLY A 245 -13.14 12.03 17.32
C GLY A 245 -11.71 11.69 17.73
N ARG A 246 -11.11 10.55 17.30
CA ARG A 246 -9.72 10.19 17.69
C ARG A 246 -8.63 10.54 16.67
N ASP A 247 -8.99 10.91 15.46
CA ASP A 247 -8.02 11.07 14.37
C ASP A 247 -7.54 12.52 14.17
N ARG A 248 -7.87 13.42 15.11
CA ARG A 248 -7.31 14.76 15.12
C ARG A 248 -5.98 14.75 15.86
N ILE A 249 -4.91 15.13 15.16
CA ILE A 249 -3.62 15.34 15.81
C ILE A 249 -3.78 16.38 16.92
N ARG A 250 -3.56 15.96 18.14
CA ARG A 250 -3.35 16.90 19.25
C ARG A 250 -1.87 17.24 19.30
N LEU A 251 -1.51 18.32 18.63
CA LEU A 251 -0.15 18.84 18.77
C LEU A 251 0.17 19.07 20.26
N SER A 252 1.35 18.65 20.68
CA SER A 252 1.86 18.90 22.01
C SER A 252 1.94 20.42 22.27
N SER A 253 1.95 20.82 23.53
CA SER A 253 2.16 22.22 23.91
C SER A 253 3.52 22.74 23.41
N GLN A 254 4.52 21.87 23.36
CA GLN A 254 5.86 22.15 22.86
C GLN A 254 5.85 22.41 21.35
N SER A 255 5.21 21.54 20.55
CA SER A 255 5.06 21.74 19.10
C SER A 255 4.33 23.04 18.77
N LYS A 256 3.24 23.36 19.49
CA LYS A 256 2.54 24.64 19.35
C LYS A 256 3.42 25.84 19.71
N THR A 257 4.28 25.68 20.71
CA THR A 257 5.21 26.73 21.13
C THR A 257 6.31 26.95 20.09
N LEU A 258 6.85 25.88 19.53
CA LEU A 258 7.82 25.92 18.43
C LEU A 258 7.25 26.69 17.23
N ILE A 259 6.06 26.31 16.77
CA ILE A 259 5.39 26.99 15.62
C ILE A 259 5.22 28.49 15.90
N ARG A 260 4.76 28.86 17.12
CA ARG A 260 4.63 30.28 17.48
C ARG A 260 5.96 31.01 17.52
N LYS A 261 7.07 30.36 17.91
CA LYS A 261 8.41 30.97 17.91
C LYS A 261 8.88 31.25 16.48
N ILE A 262 8.69 30.27 15.56
CA ILE A 262 8.97 30.41 14.13
C ILE A 262 8.16 31.61 13.57
N ASP A 263 6.86 31.62 13.84
CA ASP A 263 5.93 32.66 13.39
C ASP A 263 6.36 34.06 13.84
N ARG A 264 6.65 34.23 15.13
CA ARG A 264 7.11 35.52 15.67
C ARG A 264 8.45 35.95 15.09
N LEU A 265 9.38 35.02 14.89
CA LEU A 265 10.66 35.35 14.27
C LEU A 265 10.47 35.81 12.84
N TRP A 266 9.73 35.04 12.03
CA TRP A 266 9.48 35.37 10.64
C TRP A 266 8.77 36.72 10.49
N LYS A 267 7.70 36.96 11.23
CA LYS A 267 7.00 38.26 11.25
C LYS A 267 7.92 39.41 11.64
N SER A 268 8.87 39.20 12.55
CA SER A 268 9.84 40.25 12.92
C SER A 268 10.84 40.56 11.79
N ILE A 269 11.22 39.54 11.01
CA ILE A 269 12.09 39.71 9.83
C ILE A 269 11.35 40.49 8.76
N VAL A 270 10.11 40.08 8.42
CA VAL A 270 9.28 40.75 7.43
C VAL A 270 9.02 42.22 7.78
N ALA A 271 8.69 42.49 9.07
CA ALA A 271 8.42 43.87 9.53
C ALA A 271 9.66 44.77 9.50
N SER A 272 10.85 44.18 9.63
CA SER A 272 12.10 44.98 9.56
C SER A 272 12.48 45.34 8.13
N GLY A 273 11.87 44.70 7.14
CA GLY A 273 12.16 44.80 5.73
C GLY A 273 13.59 44.39 5.35
N PRO A 274 13.80 43.53 4.39
CA PRO A 274 15.15 43.27 3.93
C PRO A 274 15.68 44.51 3.25
N LYS A 275 16.68 45.15 3.83
CA LYS A 275 17.49 46.14 3.14
C LYS A 275 18.44 45.40 2.20
N HIS A 276 17.91 44.93 1.11
CA HIS A 276 18.73 44.25 0.10
C HIS A 276 19.14 45.29 -0.96
N GLU A 277 20.41 45.34 -1.27
CA GLU A 277 20.93 46.19 -2.34
C GLU A 277 20.35 45.80 -3.71
N ARG A 278 19.88 44.55 -3.83
CA ARG A 278 19.26 43.99 -5.04
C ARG A 278 17.78 43.72 -4.80
N LEU A 279 16.95 44.75 -4.93
CA LEU A 279 15.49 44.68 -4.68
C LEU A 279 14.81 43.50 -5.37
N PHE A 280 15.16 43.25 -6.62
CA PHE A 280 14.56 42.20 -7.44
C PHE A 280 14.79 40.75 -6.89
N GLN A 281 16.02 40.45 -6.47
CA GLN A 281 16.33 39.16 -5.83
C GLN A 281 15.65 39.06 -4.47
N GLY A 282 15.63 40.15 -3.71
CA GLY A 282 14.95 40.25 -2.44
C GLY A 282 13.47 39.89 -2.51
N ASP A 283 12.76 40.33 -3.56
CA ASP A 283 11.34 40.04 -3.78
C ASP A 283 11.10 38.51 -3.95
N VAL A 284 11.94 37.85 -4.76
CA VAL A 284 11.84 36.39 -4.98
C VAL A 284 12.15 35.62 -3.68
N VAL A 285 13.21 36.00 -2.98
CA VAL A 285 13.60 35.36 -1.70
C VAL A 285 12.49 35.51 -0.66
N MET A 286 11.96 36.71 -0.50
CA MET A 286 10.87 36.96 0.45
C MET A 286 9.58 36.26 0.04
N GLY A 287 9.23 36.26 -1.23
CA GLY A 287 8.04 35.60 -1.75
C GLY A 287 8.07 34.09 -1.51
N LEU A 288 9.19 33.43 -1.85
CA LEU A 288 9.36 31.98 -1.62
C LEU A 288 9.40 31.65 -0.13
N THR A 289 10.04 32.47 0.70
CA THR A 289 10.06 32.25 2.16
C THR A 289 8.68 32.41 2.77
N CYS A 290 7.93 33.43 2.38
CA CYS A 290 6.52 33.58 2.77
C CYS A 290 5.69 32.37 2.36
N ARG A 291 5.93 31.82 1.18
CA ARG A 291 5.25 30.62 0.69
C ARG A 291 5.58 29.39 1.56
N VAL A 292 6.85 29.14 1.88
CA VAL A 292 7.28 28.05 2.78
C VAL A 292 6.65 28.21 4.16
N TRP A 293 6.65 29.42 4.72
CA TRP A 293 6.01 29.73 5.99
C TRP A 293 4.49 29.47 5.97
N ARG A 294 3.78 29.90 4.92
CA ARG A 294 2.34 29.64 4.76
C ARG A 294 2.01 28.15 4.67
N PHE A 295 2.79 27.40 3.91
CA PHE A 295 2.59 25.95 3.83
C PHE A 295 2.83 25.24 5.16
N MET A 296 3.74 25.71 6.00
CA MET A 296 3.86 25.22 7.38
C MET A 296 2.53 25.38 8.14
N HIS A 297 1.87 26.53 8.03
CA HIS A 297 0.56 26.74 8.65
C HIS A 297 -0.52 25.84 8.04
N HIS A 298 -0.57 25.69 6.73
CA HIS A 298 -1.51 24.76 6.07
C HIS A 298 -1.31 23.31 6.51
N ILE A 299 -0.07 22.87 6.69
CA ILE A 299 0.22 21.53 7.26
C ILE A 299 -0.37 21.40 8.66
N VAL A 300 -0.15 22.40 9.51
CA VAL A 300 -0.66 22.42 10.90
C VAL A 300 -2.19 22.39 10.93
N GLU A 301 -2.83 23.25 10.17
CA GLU A 301 -4.29 23.38 10.10
C GLU A 301 -4.95 22.11 9.54
N ALA A 302 -4.43 21.59 8.44
CA ALA A 302 -4.93 20.35 7.82
C ALA A 302 -4.76 19.15 8.77
N SER A 303 -3.61 19.04 9.43
CA SER A 303 -3.36 18.00 10.43
C SER A 303 -4.30 18.13 11.64
N ALA A 304 -4.50 19.33 12.16
CA ALA A 304 -5.43 19.58 13.27
C ALA A 304 -6.89 19.29 12.89
N ALA A 305 -7.25 19.45 11.62
CA ALA A 305 -8.56 19.10 11.09
C ALA A 305 -8.73 17.60 10.79
N GLY A 306 -7.67 16.79 10.94
CA GLY A 306 -7.69 15.36 10.55
C GLY A 306 -7.67 15.15 9.03
N ASN A 307 -7.19 16.13 8.28
CA ASN A 307 -7.05 16.05 6.82
C ASN A 307 -5.60 15.77 6.44
N GLY A 308 -5.18 14.52 6.63
CA GLY A 308 -3.80 14.08 6.38
C GLY A 308 -3.39 14.21 4.92
N GLU A 309 -4.30 13.99 3.98
CA GLU A 309 -4.01 14.16 2.55
C GLU A 309 -3.60 15.61 2.24
N MET A 310 -4.40 16.59 2.69
CA MET A 310 -4.07 18.00 2.46
C MET A 310 -2.81 18.45 3.20
N ALA A 311 -2.52 17.87 4.36
CA ALA A 311 -1.26 18.13 5.06
C ALA A 311 -0.05 17.63 4.23
N GLU A 312 -0.15 16.45 3.63
CA GLU A 312 0.91 15.90 2.78
C GLU A 312 1.05 16.66 1.45
N VAL A 313 -0.06 17.11 0.85
CA VAL A 313 -0.03 17.99 -0.34
C VAL A 313 0.65 19.31 -0.01
N ALA A 314 0.31 19.94 1.12
CA ALA A 314 0.94 21.18 1.56
C ALA A 314 2.44 21.00 1.83
N ALA A 315 2.85 19.89 2.44
CA ALA A 315 4.25 19.56 2.68
C ALA A 315 5.03 19.38 1.35
N ARG A 316 4.41 18.77 0.33
CA ARG A 316 4.98 18.66 -1.00
C ARG A 316 5.25 20.04 -1.62
N CYS A 317 4.27 20.93 -1.57
CA CYS A 317 4.40 22.31 -2.09
C CYS A 317 5.43 23.13 -1.29
N GLN A 318 5.50 22.89 0.03
CA GLN A 318 6.50 23.52 0.89
C GLN A 318 7.91 23.11 0.49
N TRP A 319 8.13 21.82 0.28
CA TRP A 319 9.43 21.27 -0.10
C TRP A 319 9.91 21.81 -1.45
N ASP A 320 9.03 21.86 -2.47
CA ASP A 320 9.37 22.46 -3.76
C ASP A 320 9.83 23.91 -3.63
N SER A 321 9.11 24.68 -2.81
CA SER A 321 9.44 26.09 -2.62
C SER A 321 10.75 26.27 -1.87
N ALA A 322 11.03 25.39 -0.90
CA ALA A 322 12.27 25.39 -0.12
C ALA A 322 13.49 25.05 -0.99
N ILE A 323 13.41 23.94 -1.75
CA ILE A 323 14.51 23.53 -2.64
C ILE A 323 14.80 24.59 -3.70
N THR A 324 13.77 25.15 -4.30
CA THR A 324 13.91 26.25 -5.27
C THR A 324 14.64 27.43 -4.66
N LEU A 325 14.24 27.87 -3.47
CA LEU A 325 14.85 28.99 -2.78
C LEU A 325 16.29 28.72 -2.37
N GLU A 326 16.55 27.58 -1.74
CA GLU A 326 17.89 27.17 -1.31
C GLU A 326 18.86 27.10 -2.52
N TRP A 327 18.37 26.60 -3.65
CA TRP A 327 19.14 26.51 -4.88
C TRP A 327 19.45 27.89 -5.48
N LEU A 328 18.46 28.79 -5.52
CA LEU A 328 18.65 30.19 -5.96
C LEU A 328 19.66 30.92 -5.06
N ILE A 329 19.54 30.79 -3.75
CA ILE A 329 20.47 31.39 -2.78
C ILE A 329 21.89 30.85 -2.95
N LYS A 330 22.05 29.54 -3.12
CA LYS A 330 23.34 28.90 -3.31
C LYS A 330 24.09 29.44 -4.53
N HIS A 331 23.39 29.53 -5.65
CA HIS A 331 23.99 30.03 -6.90
C HIS A 331 24.16 31.56 -6.92
N ASN A 332 23.28 32.28 -6.25
CA ASN A 332 23.27 33.74 -6.15
C ASN A 332 23.45 34.46 -7.52
N ASP A 333 22.94 33.86 -8.58
CA ASP A 333 23.00 34.36 -9.95
C ASP A 333 21.76 35.18 -10.29
N THR A 334 21.94 36.43 -10.63
CA THR A 334 20.87 37.36 -10.97
C THR A 334 20.01 36.87 -12.13
N GLU A 335 20.61 36.21 -13.11
CA GLU A 335 19.88 35.67 -14.25
C GLU A 335 18.93 34.55 -13.87
N LEU A 336 19.32 33.66 -12.96
CA LEU A 336 18.43 32.61 -12.44
C LEU A 336 17.22 33.21 -11.70
N PHE A 337 17.39 34.27 -10.94
CA PHE A 337 16.27 34.95 -10.29
C PHE A 337 15.33 35.61 -11.31
N VAL A 338 15.88 36.19 -12.38
CA VAL A 338 15.10 36.72 -13.49
C VAL A 338 14.32 35.62 -14.19
N GLN A 339 14.96 34.50 -14.52
CA GLN A 339 14.30 33.34 -15.14
C GLN A 339 13.16 32.82 -14.27
N TYR A 340 13.37 32.68 -12.96
CA TYR A 340 12.33 32.24 -12.03
C TYR A 340 11.11 33.19 -12.04
N ARG A 341 11.34 34.51 -11.95
CA ARG A 341 10.28 35.52 -11.91
C ARG A 341 9.51 35.59 -13.22
N THR A 342 10.20 35.58 -14.34
CA THR A 342 9.58 35.73 -15.67
C THR A 342 8.90 34.48 -16.20
N TYR A 343 9.20 33.30 -15.61
CA TYR A 343 8.65 32.03 -16.06
C TYR A 343 7.12 31.93 -15.97
N SER A 344 6.53 32.43 -14.89
CA SER A 344 5.07 32.40 -14.71
C SER A 344 4.37 33.29 -15.75
N ALA A 345 4.95 34.44 -16.04
CA ALA A 345 4.50 35.36 -17.07
C ALA A 345 4.63 34.72 -18.47
N GLY A 346 5.74 34.04 -18.76
CA GLY A 346 5.92 33.28 -20.00
C GLY A 346 4.88 32.16 -20.18
N LYS A 347 4.55 31.45 -19.11
CA LYS A 347 3.45 30.45 -19.14
C LYS A 347 2.08 31.07 -19.43
N ALA A 348 1.80 32.21 -18.82
CA ALA A 348 0.56 32.96 -19.09
C ALA A 348 0.49 33.40 -20.57
N LYS A 349 1.58 33.96 -21.12
CA LYS A 349 1.70 34.33 -22.53
C LYS A 349 1.49 33.11 -23.45
N ALA A 350 2.19 32.00 -23.22
CA ALA A 350 2.04 30.77 -23.99
C ALA A 350 0.61 30.19 -23.90
N THR A 351 -0.07 30.40 -22.78
CA THR A 351 -1.48 29.99 -22.61
C THR A 351 -2.40 30.90 -23.44
N LEU A 352 -2.18 32.19 -23.43
CA LEU A 352 -2.92 33.14 -24.26
C LEU A 352 -2.76 32.86 -25.75
N GLU A 353 -1.55 32.54 -26.21
CA GLU A 353 -1.29 32.18 -27.61
C GLU A 353 -2.01 30.92 -28.02
N ARG A 354 -2.03 29.91 -27.15
CA ARG A 354 -2.78 28.65 -27.36
C ARG A 354 -4.30 28.88 -27.41
N LEU A 355 -4.82 29.75 -26.56
CA LEU A 355 -6.23 30.13 -26.58
C LEU A 355 -6.60 30.84 -27.88
N ARG A 356 -5.76 31.77 -28.35
CA ARG A 356 -5.95 32.48 -29.63
C ARG A 356 -5.92 31.53 -30.83
N GLY A 357 -5.06 30.51 -30.82
CA GLY A 357 -4.94 29.55 -31.91
C GLY A 357 -6.00 28.43 -31.90
N ASN A 358 -6.87 28.36 -30.89
CA ASN A 358 -7.85 27.29 -30.72
C ASN A 358 -9.20 27.79 -30.19
N GLU A 359 -9.61 28.97 -30.58
CA GLU A 359 -10.86 29.63 -30.11
C GLU A 359 -12.08 28.69 -30.32
N ASP A 360 -12.13 28.00 -31.46
CA ASP A 360 -13.22 27.07 -31.77
C ASP A 360 -13.30 25.82 -30.83
N LYS A 361 -12.18 25.46 -30.22
CA LYS A 361 -12.10 24.27 -29.34
C LYS A 361 -12.48 24.56 -27.89
N TYR A 362 -12.38 25.81 -27.44
CA TYR A 362 -12.52 26.17 -26.03
C TYR A 362 -13.83 26.86 -25.67
N GLY A 363 -14.88 26.67 -26.50
CA GLY A 363 -16.23 27.12 -26.16
C GLY A 363 -16.55 28.56 -26.49
N GLY A 364 -15.77 29.14 -27.43
CA GLY A 364 -16.10 30.41 -28.05
C GLY A 364 -15.23 31.60 -27.62
N GLN A 365 -15.34 32.63 -28.43
CA GLN A 365 -14.56 33.84 -28.36
C GLN A 365 -14.70 34.57 -27.03
N GLU A 366 -15.88 34.51 -26.39
CA GLU A 366 -16.14 35.22 -25.13
C GLU A 366 -15.31 34.67 -23.96
N LEU A 367 -15.17 33.34 -23.82
CA LEU A 367 -14.35 32.71 -22.75
C LEU A 367 -12.86 33.02 -22.99
N ALA A 368 -12.41 32.95 -24.24
CA ALA A 368 -11.04 33.27 -24.60
C ALA A 368 -10.69 34.74 -24.26
N GLU A 369 -11.59 35.70 -24.54
CA GLU A 369 -11.41 37.12 -24.22
C GLU A 369 -11.45 37.39 -22.70
N ARG A 370 -12.33 36.69 -21.92
CA ARG A 370 -12.35 36.80 -20.45
C ARG A 370 -11.06 36.30 -19.82
N LEU A 371 -10.58 35.11 -20.23
CA LEU A 371 -9.32 34.54 -19.76
C LEU A 371 -8.13 35.44 -20.16
N LYS A 372 -8.14 35.99 -21.37
CA LYS A 372 -7.15 36.92 -21.87
C LYS A 372 -7.09 38.17 -21.00
N GLY A 373 -8.24 38.77 -20.65
CA GLY A 373 -8.31 39.93 -19.74
C GLY A 373 -7.71 39.63 -18.36
N THR A 374 -7.96 38.43 -17.80
CA THR A 374 -7.39 38.00 -16.52
C THR A 374 -5.88 37.85 -16.60
N PHE A 375 -5.39 37.14 -17.60
CA PHE A 375 -3.94 36.94 -17.77
C PHE A 375 -3.22 38.23 -18.14
N GLN A 376 -3.81 39.10 -18.95
CA GLN A 376 -3.22 40.41 -19.26
C GLN A 376 -3.10 41.29 -18.04
N LYS A 377 -4.07 41.24 -17.11
CA LYS A 377 -4.02 42.03 -15.88
C LYS A 377 -2.93 41.50 -14.93
N GLU A 378 -2.81 40.19 -14.77
CA GLU A 378 -1.74 39.58 -13.98
C GLU A 378 -0.35 39.92 -14.52
N ILE A 379 -0.27 40.11 -15.81
CA ILE A 379 0.94 40.43 -16.57
C ILE A 379 1.24 41.91 -16.54
N GLN A 380 0.24 42.81 -16.59
CA GLN A 380 0.39 44.28 -16.70
C GLN A 380 1.08 44.92 -15.50
N ASP A 381 0.99 44.31 -14.32
CA ASP A 381 1.67 44.80 -13.13
C ASP A 381 3.21 44.69 -13.22
N ASP A 382 3.74 43.86 -14.16
CA ASP A 382 5.17 43.65 -14.42
C ASP A 382 5.63 44.22 -15.80
N VAL A 383 4.80 45.04 -16.49
CA VAL A 383 4.88 45.40 -17.92
C VAL A 383 6.18 46.15 -18.34
N GLY A 384 6.89 46.80 -17.44
CA GLY A 384 8.16 47.46 -17.81
C GLY A 384 9.30 46.50 -18.20
N ILE A 385 9.17 45.23 -17.87
CA ILE A 385 10.22 44.20 -18.06
C ILE A 385 9.76 43.11 -19.04
N TRP A 386 8.49 43.11 -19.38
CA TRP A 386 7.76 42.01 -19.97
C TRP A 386 8.18 41.61 -21.39
N GLU A 387 8.29 42.57 -22.28
CA GLU A 387 8.50 42.27 -23.70
C GLU A 387 9.91 41.75 -24.02
N GLN A 388 10.87 42.04 -23.14
CA GLN A 388 12.28 41.69 -23.36
C GLN A 388 12.78 40.48 -22.54
N LEU A 389 12.11 40.11 -21.42
CA LEU A 389 12.64 39.15 -20.45
C LEU A 389 11.75 37.93 -20.21
N VAL A 390 10.66 37.74 -20.95
CA VAL A 390 9.74 36.62 -20.72
C VAL A 390 10.36 35.30 -21.14
N ASN A 391 10.56 34.44 -20.16
CA ASN A 391 10.99 33.04 -20.40
C ASN A 391 9.82 32.19 -20.89
N GLU A 392 9.87 31.75 -22.15
CA GLU A 392 8.86 30.92 -22.79
C GLU A 392 9.25 29.43 -22.84
N GLU A 393 10.33 29.02 -22.16
CA GLU A 393 10.79 27.64 -22.19
C GLU A 393 9.71 26.68 -21.72
N ARG A 394 9.49 25.64 -22.53
CA ARG A 394 8.56 24.53 -22.19
C ARG A 394 9.24 23.59 -21.21
N GLY A 395 8.58 23.31 -20.09
CA GLY A 395 9.02 22.24 -19.17
C GLY A 395 9.41 22.70 -17.77
N GLY A 396 10.03 23.85 -17.59
CA GLY A 396 10.46 24.38 -16.29
C GLY A 396 11.03 25.79 -16.41
N TRP A 397 11.17 26.48 -15.28
CA TRP A 397 11.77 27.80 -15.22
C TRP A 397 13.31 27.76 -15.39
N THR A 398 13.86 26.57 -15.27
CA THR A 398 15.28 26.25 -15.54
C THR A 398 15.37 24.89 -16.23
N LYS A 399 16.47 24.66 -16.93
CA LYS A 399 16.80 23.33 -17.52
C LYS A 399 17.08 22.28 -16.45
N GLU A 400 17.42 22.73 -15.25
CA GLU A 400 17.64 21.86 -14.10
C GLU A 400 16.31 21.47 -13.47
N GLY A 401 15.97 20.18 -13.51
CA GLY A 401 14.79 19.67 -12.83
C GLY A 401 14.99 19.61 -11.31
N THR A 402 13.89 19.48 -10.56
CA THR A 402 13.90 19.40 -9.08
C THR A 402 14.85 18.34 -8.54
N TYR A 403 15.04 17.22 -9.25
CA TYR A 403 16.01 16.19 -8.90
C TYR A 403 17.44 16.73 -8.88
N LYS A 404 17.85 17.42 -9.92
CA LYS A 404 19.21 17.98 -10.00
C LYS A 404 19.43 19.11 -8.99
N MET A 405 18.42 19.93 -8.72
CA MET A 405 18.48 20.93 -7.64
C MET A 405 18.71 20.26 -6.28
N ALA A 406 18.00 19.15 -6.01
CA ALA A 406 18.17 18.39 -4.78
C ALA A 406 19.54 17.73 -4.68
N ASP A 407 20.07 17.22 -5.79
CA ASP A 407 21.42 16.64 -5.88
C ASP A 407 22.48 17.70 -5.58
N ASP A 408 22.43 18.83 -6.26
CA ASP A 408 23.34 19.94 -6.08
C ASP A 408 23.33 20.50 -4.64
N LEU A 409 22.18 20.47 -3.98
CA LEU A 409 22.02 20.83 -2.56
C LEU A 409 22.37 19.70 -1.59
N SER A 410 22.80 18.51 -2.05
CA SER A 410 23.02 17.31 -1.22
C SER A 410 21.75 16.85 -0.49
N LYS A 411 20.57 17.01 -1.11
CA LYS A 411 19.23 16.71 -0.58
C LYS A 411 18.56 15.50 -1.25
N LEU A 412 19.33 14.63 -1.91
CA LEU A 412 18.77 13.45 -2.61
C LEU A 412 18.02 12.51 -1.67
N THR A 413 18.48 12.35 -0.43
CA THR A 413 17.77 11.53 0.54
C THR A 413 16.37 12.09 0.83
N GLU A 414 16.22 13.40 1.03
CA GLU A 414 14.92 14.04 1.20
C GLU A 414 14.06 13.89 -0.06
N TYR A 415 14.67 14.04 -1.25
CA TYR A 415 13.98 13.86 -2.52
C TYR A 415 13.39 12.45 -2.65
N GLU A 416 14.17 11.42 -2.39
CA GLU A 416 13.73 10.03 -2.53
C GLU A 416 12.73 9.60 -1.45
N THR A 417 12.90 10.05 -0.22
CA THR A 417 12.07 9.61 0.92
C THR A 417 10.78 10.42 1.06
N PHE A 418 10.81 11.74 0.84
CA PHE A 418 9.67 12.61 1.02
C PHE A 418 9.04 13.05 -0.31
N PHE A 419 9.82 13.71 -1.16
CA PHE A 419 9.30 14.32 -2.38
C PHE A 419 8.58 13.32 -3.27
N ARG A 420 9.21 12.18 -3.59
CA ARG A 420 8.60 11.17 -4.48
C ARG A 420 7.33 10.58 -3.87
N ARG A 421 7.35 10.30 -2.58
CA ARG A 421 6.18 9.78 -1.88
C ARG A 421 5.03 10.78 -1.84
N LEU A 422 5.31 12.04 -1.54
CA LEU A 422 4.31 13.10 -1.51
C LEU A 422 3.81 13.45 -2.92
N SER A 423 4.65 13.30 -3.94
CA SER A 423 4.28 13.48 -5.35
C SER A 423 3.21 12.48 -5.79
N ASP A 424 3.29 11.22 -5.30
CA ASP A 424 2.26 10.21 -5.56
C ASP A 424 0.87 10.66 -5.10
N ILE A 425 0.80 11.40 -4.00
CA ILE A 425 -0.46 11.91 -3.45
C ILE A 425 -1.02 13.02 -4.33
N VAL A 426 -0.18 13.97 -4.72
CA VAL A 426 -0.57 15.09 -5.59
C VAL A 426 -1.09 14.59 -6.95
N HIS A 427 -0.50 13.52 -7.47
CA HIS A 427 -0.89 12.94 -8.77
C HIS A 427 -2.01 11.90 -8.69
N GLY A 428 -2.60 11.68 -7.52
CA GLY A 428 -3.73 10.77 -7.33
C GLY A 428 -3.40 9.32 -7.75
N THR A 429 -2.19 8.85 -7.47
CA THR A 429 -1.83 7.46 -7.76
C THR A 429 -2.74 6.49 -7.00
N TRP A 430 -2.83 5.24 -7.47
CA TRP A 430 -3.63 4.22 -6.79
C TRP A 430 -3.32 4.12 -5.29
N ARG A 431 -2.05 4.26 -4.91
CA ARG A 431 -1.61 4.21 -3.51
C ARG A 431 -2.20 5.36 -2.68
N ALA A 432 -2.31 6.55 -3.25
CA ALA A 432 -2.94 7.69 -2.59
C ALA A 432 -4.45 7.47 -2.46
N ILE A 433 -5.10 7.02 -3.53
CA ILE A 433 -6.54 6.72 -3.52
C ILE A 433 -6.85 5.62 -2.49
N GLU A 434 -6.07 4.52 -2.48
CA GLU A 434 -6.25 3.43 -1.50
C GLU A 434 -6.11 3.93 -0.06
N ARG A 435 -5.18 4.85 0.18
CA ARG A 435 -4.89 5.36 1.52
C ARG A 435 -5.95 6.33 2.05
N TYR A 436 -6.44 7.23 1.20
CA TYR A 436 -7.25 8.37 1.65
C TYR A 436 -8.73 8.27 1.29
N HIS A 437 -9.06 7.55 0.24
CA HIS A 437 -10.41 7.53 -0.32
C HIS A 437 -11.09 6.17 -0.27
N LEU A 438 -10.37 5.14 0.15
CA LEU A 438 -10.89 3.79 0.18
C LEU A 438 -10.67 3.11 1.54
N GLN A 439 -11.64 2.29 1.92
CA GLN A 439 -11.48 1.33 3.02
C GLN A 439 -11.65 -0.09 2.50
N LYS A 440 -10.87 -1.01 3.06
CA LYS A 440 -11.08 -2.43 2.78
C LYS A 440 -12.42 -2.86 3.35
N CYS A 441 -13.25 -3.46 2.53
CA CYS A 441 -14.44 -4.12 3.02
C CYS A 441 -14.04 -5.23 3.99
N LEU A 442 -14.67 -5.26 5.16
CA LEU A 442 -14.42 -6.28 6.19
C LEU A 442 -15.24 -7.55 5.97
N ASN A 443 -16.18 -7.53 5.00
CA ASN A 443 -16.93 -8.71 4.65
C ASN A 443 -16.01 -9.68 3.86
N PRO A 444 -15.65 -10.82 4.42
CA PRO A 444 -14.76 -11.77 3.76
C PRO A 444 -15.37 -12.37 2.49
N LEU A 445 -16.71 -12.44 2.38
CA LEU A 445 -17.40 -12.95 1.20
C LEU A 445 -17.27 -12.01 -0.01
N HIS A 446 -16.86 -10.76 0.18
CA HIS A 446 -16.63 -9.80 -0.88
C HIS A 446 -15.25 -9.92 -1.55
N GLY A 447 -14.45 -10.92 -1.20
CA GLY A 447 -13.17 -11.18 -1.86
C GLY A 447 -12.14 -10.06 -1.75
N ARG A 448 -12.18 -9.24 -0.69
CA ARG A 448 -11.24 -8.13 -0.42
C ARG A 448 -11.39 -6.94 -1.37
N HIS A 449 -12.59 -6.54 -1.71
CA HIS A 449 -12.78 -5.30 -2.41
C HIS A 449 -12.68 -4.08 -1.49
N TYR A 450 -12.67 -2.90 -2.09
CA TYR A 450 -12.66 -1.63 -1.37
C TYR A 450 -14.05 -0.98 -1.45
N VAL A 451 -14.40 -0.24 -0.42
CA VAL A 451 -15.56 0.65 -0.39
C VAL A 451 -15.10 2.10 -0.32
N GLY A 452 -15.83 3.01 -0.93
CA GLY A 452 -15.55 4.43 -0.84
C GLY A 452 -15.60 4.90 0.62
N TRP A 453 -14.66 5.77 0.97
CA TRP A 453 -14.56 6.36 2.30
C TRP A 453 -14.84 7.86 2.23
N THR A 454 -15.82 8.32 3.00
CA THR A 454 -16.23 9.72 3.06
C THR A 454 -15.95 10.38 4.42
N GLY A 455 -15.39 9.61 5.35
CA GLY A 455 -15.01 10.11 6.66
C GLY A 455 -13.70 10.90 6.66
N ALA A 456 -13.25 11.29 7.85
CA ALA A 456 -11.95 11.93 8.03
C ALA A 456 -10.84 11.08 7.42
N THR A 457 -9.93 11.72 6.68
CA THR A 457 -8.76 11.05 6.13
C THR A 457 -7.83 10.58 7.24
N HIS A 458 -7.02 9.57 6.97
CA HIS A 458 -6.01 9.13 7.92
C HIS A 458 -5.14 10.30 8.37
N ASP A 459 -4.81 10.30 9.64
CA ASP A 459 -3.87 11.21 10.22
C ASP A 459 -2.52 11.15 9.47
N ALA A 460 -2.00 12.30 9.05
CA ALA A 460 -0.69 12.39 8.43
C ALA A 460 0.46 12.12 9.41
N GLY A 461 0.16 12.01 10.70
CA GLY A 461 1.13 11.89 11.78
C GLY A 461 1.71 13.24 12.22
N VAL A 462 2.15 13.34 13.46
CA VAL A 462 2.82 14.54 13.98
C VAL A 462 4.12 14.83 13.22
N SER A 463 4.75 13.78 12.70
CA SER A 463 5.99 13.86 11.89
C SER A 463 5.89 14.83 10.70
N ILE A 464 4.74 14.92 10.03
CA ILE A 464 4.58 15.86 8.91
C ILE A 464 4.60 17.32 9.38
N VAL A 465 4.07 17.59 10.58
CA VAL A 465 4.08 18.93 11.19
C VAL A 465 5.51 19.32 11.56
N HIS A 466 6.26 18.40 12.18
CA HIS A 466 7.67 18.64 12.52
C HIS A 466 8.53 18.80 11.26
N PHE A 467 8.27 18.00 10.23
CA PHE A 467 8.92 18.16 8.92
C PHE A 467 8.69 19.57 8.36
N GLY A 468 7.44 20.04 8.36
CA GLY A 468 7.10 21.39 7.88
C GLY A 468 7.75 22.50 8.72
N ALA A 469 7.80 22.33 10.03
CA ALA A 469 8.44 23.29 10.94
C ALA A 469 9.97 23.34 10.72
N ASN A 470 10.65 22.18 10.65
CA ASN A 470 12.09 22.09 10.38
C ASN A 470 12.47 22.73 9.04
N MET A 471 11.66 22.49 8.02
CA MET A 471 11.87 23.11 6.71
C MET A 471 11.74 24.63 6.76
N ALA A 472 10.73 25.14 7.46
CA ALA A 472 10.57 26.59 7.64
C ALA A 472 11.77 27.19 8.40
N VAL A 473 12.25 26.53 9.45
CA VAL A 473 13.44 26.96 10.20
C VAL A 473 14.67 27.01 9.30
N ARG A 474 14.91 25.94 8.54
CA ARG A 474 16.05 25.82 7.61
C ARG A 474 16.04 26.94 6.57
N VAL A 475 14.89 27.17 5.95
CA VAL A 475 14.74 28.23 4.94
C VAL A 475 14.95 29.62 5.56
N ILE A 476 14.33 29.91 6.71
CA ILE A 476 14.51 31.21 7.39
C ILE A 476 15.98 31.44 7.76
N LYS A 477 16.68 30.40 8.22
CA LYS A 477 18.11 30.46 8.54
C LYS A 477 18.93 30.80 7.29
N GLY A 478 18.71 30.10 6.19
CA GLY A 478 19.38 30.38 4.90
C GLY A 478 19.13 31.81 4.40
N VAL A 479 17.92 32.33 4.61
CA VAL A 479 17.58 33.72 4.26
C VAL A 479 18.30 34.73 5.16
N ILE A 480 18.39 34.47 6.47
CA ILE A 480 19.15 35.33 7.41
C ILE A 480 20.63 35.39 6.98
N ASP A 481 21.22 34.23 6.67
CA ASP A 481 22.62 34.14 6.23
C ASP A 481 22.82 34.87 4.87
N TYR A 482 21.85 34.76 3.95
CA TYR A 482 21.89 35.43 2.64
C TYR A 482 21.78 36.97 2.73
N MET A 483 21.01 37.48 3.69
CA MET A 483 20.77 38.91 3.85
C MET A 483 21.98 39.68 4.41
N GLY A 484 22.87 39.05 5.16
CA GLY A 484 24.18 39.55 5.57
C GLY A 484 24.22 40.89 6.30
N SER A 485 23.19 41.26 7.07
CA SER A 485 23.08 42.55 7.72
C SER A 485 23.48 42.57 9.21
N ALA A 486 23.72 43.78 9.77
CA ALA A 486 23.98 43.97 11.22
C ALA A 486 22.83 43.43 12.13
N ALA A 487 21.61 43.35 11.60
CA ALA A 487 20.46 42.72 12.27
C ALA A 487 20.58 41.20 12.36
N GLU A 488 21.43 40.60 11.54
CA GLU A 488 21.70 39.15 11.42
C GLU A 488 22.07 38.50 12.75
N SER A 489 22.94 39.14 13.55
CA SER A 489 23.42 38.56 14.82
C SER A 489 22.28 38.28 15.82
N LYS A 490 21.25 39.15 15.85
CA LYS A 490 20.08 38.97 16.74
C LYS A 490 19.16 37.87 16.24
N TRP A 491 18.88 37.81 14.94
CA TRP A 491 18.02 36.79 14.35
C TRP A 491 18.72 35.42 14.31
N LYS A 492 20.03 35.41 14.01
CA LYS A 492 20.84 34.19 13.98
C LYS A 492 20.82 33.46 15.34
N LYS A 493 21.07 34.16 16.45
CA LYS A 493 20.96 33.57 17.79
C LYS A 493 19.56 33.03 18.11
N ARG A 494 18.52 33.67 17.58
CA ARG A 494 17.14 33.22 17.81
C ARG A 494 16.80 32.00 16.97
N ILE A 495 17.19 31.98 15.69
CA ILE A 495 16.92 30.85 14.80
C ILE A 495 17.69 29.60 15.24
N ASP A 496 18.94 29.73 15.68
CA ASP A 496 19.73 28.59 16.17
C ASP A 496 19.08 27.93 17.40
N LYS A 497 18.50 28.70 18.32
CA LYS A 497 17.73 28.16 19.46
C LYS A 497 16.44 27.46 19.00
N ILE A 498 15.76 27.99 17.99
CA ILE A 498 14.54 27.39 17.45
C ILE A 498 14.89 26.11 16.71
N GLU A 499 16.00 26.06 15.97
CA GLU A 499 16.51 24.88 15.27
C GLU A 499 16.81 23.74 16.26
N GLN A 500 17.56 24.02 17.33
CA GLN A 500 17.86 23.05 18.38
C GLN A 500 16.59 22.48 19.02
N GLU A 501 15.59 23.32 19.27
CA GLU A 501 14.30 22.89 19.81
C GLU A 501 13.52 22.02 18.81
N ALA A 502 13.53 22.38 17.52
CA ALA A 502 12.88 21.62 16.47
C ALA A 502 13.52 20.24 16.28
N GLU A 503 14.84 20.15 16.25
CA GLU A 503 15.58 18.89 16.19
C GLU A 503 15.31 18.00 17.40
N ARG A 504 15.30 18.57 18.62
CA ARG A 504 15.00 17.83 19.83
C ARG A 504 13.60 17.20 19.77
N LEU A 505 12.59 18.00 19.40
CA LEU A 505 11.21 17.50 19.32
C LEU A 505 11.06 16.41 18.25
N THR A 506 11.75 16.53 17.13
CA THR A 506 11.76 15.50 16.09
C THR A 506 12.39 14.20 16.58
N LYS A 507 13.52 14.27 17.31
CA LYS A 507 14.18 13.09 17.89
C LYS A 507 13.31 12.41 18.95
N GLU A 508 12.65 13.19 19.81
CA GLU A 508 11.73 12.66 20.82
C GLU A 508 10.57 11.90 20.16
N GLU A 509 9.97 12.45 19.11
CA GLU A 509 8.90 11.79 18.38
C GLU A 509 9.37 10.51 17.69
N LEU A 510 10.52 10.53 17.02
CA LEU A 510 11.07 9.33 16.37
C LEU A 510 11.36 8.22 17.39
N ALA A 511 11.81 8.59 18.59
CA ALA A 511 12.03 7.64 19.68
C ALA A 511 10.71 7.04 20.19
N GLU A 512 9.65 7.84 20.32
CA GLU A 512 8.30 7.35 20.71
C GLU A 512 7.71 6.39 19.67
N LEU A 513 8.06 6.58 18.39
CA LEU A 513 7.64 5.70 17.29
C LEU A 513 8.52 4.44 17.14
N GLY A 514 9.54 4.27 18.00
CA GLY A 514 10.51 3.15 17.90
C GLY A 514 11.45 3.27 16.70
N LEU A 515 11.56 4.46 16.10
CA LEU A 515 12.42 4.76 14.95
C LEU A 515 13.67 5.57 15.35
N GLY A 516 13.90 5.74 16.67
CA GLY A 516 15.12 6.35 17.19
C GLY A 516 16.35 5.49 16.87
N GLU A 517 17.50 6.13 16.71
CA GLU A 517 18.78 5.43 16.53
C GLU A 517 18.93 4.38 17.64
N GLU A 518 19.05 3.11 17.27
CA GLU A 518 19.55 2.09 18.20
C GLU A 518 20.86 2.64 18.74
N LYS A 519 20.92 2.79 20.08
CA LYS A 519 22.18 3.11 20.75
C LYS A 519 23.16 2.06 20.29
N GLY A 520 24.05 2.47 19.38
CA GLY A 520 25.05 1.57 18.80
C GLY A 520 25.69 0.81 19.95
N GLU A 521 25.55 -0.50 19.95
CA GLU A 521 26.35 -1.37 20.79
C GLU A 521 27.79 -0.88 20.62
N LYS A 522 28.34 -0.38 21.69
CA LYS A 522 29.77 -0.13 21.76
C LYS A 522 30.43 -1.46 21.48
N VAL A 523 30.85 -1.65 20.23
CA VAL A 523 31.75 -2.74 19.87
C VAL A 523 33.02 -2.48 20.67
N ASP A 524 33.13 -3.23 21.75
CA ASP A 524 34.29 -3.21 22.62
C ASP A 524 35.51 -3.61 21.77
N LYS A 525 36.35 -2.63 21.46
CA LYS A 525 37.59 -2.82 20.70
C LYS A 525 38.67 -3.43 21.62
N THR A 526 38.35 -4.50 22.33
CA THR A 526 39.36 -5.35 22.94
C THR A 526 39.43 -6.66 22.18
N GLY A 527 40.04 -6.55 20.99
CA GLY A 527 40.44 -7.71 20.23
C GLY A 527 41.54 -8.46 20.96
N ASN A 528 41.26 -9.63 21.45
CA ASN A 528 42.28 -10.62 21.78
C ASN A 528 41.95 -11.89 20.99
N ASN A 529 42.56 -11.95 19.82
CA ASN A 529 42.59 -13.10 18.95
C ASN A 529 43.60 -14.12 19.54
N LYS A 530 43.08 -15.09 20.28
CA LYS A 530 43.80 -16.34 20.58
C LYS A 530 42.78 -17.48 20.51
N ASN A 531 42.67 -18.11 19.39
CA ASN A 531 42.27 -19.51 19.36
C ASN A 531 43.15 -20.30 18.43
N LYS A 532 43.90 -21.14 19.13
CA LYS A 532 44.65 -22.26 18.61
C LYS A 532 43.71 -23.31 18.03
N GLN A 533 44.23 -23.90 16.98
CA GLN A 533 43.91 -25.25 16.48
C GLN A 533 44.06 -26.29 17.60
N GLU A 534 43.17 -27.27 17.56
CA GLU A 534 43.36 -28.69 17.88
C GLU A 534 42.11 -29.40 17.37
N THR A 535 42.26 -30.14 16.29
CA THR A 535 42.33 -31.61 16.10
C THR A 535 41.46 -32.42 17.08
N ASP A 536 40.38 -33.03 16.59
CA ASP A 536 40.19 -34.47 16.31
C ASP A 536 38.88 -34.70 15.56
#